data_ba93fc52a8b82a26a83bb6415329a618
#
_entry.id   ba93fc52a8b82a26a83bb6415329a618
#
_cell.length_a   1.000
_cell.length_b   1.000
_cell.length_c   1.000
_cell.angle_alpha   90.00
_cell.angle_beta   90.00
_cell.angle_gamma   90.00
#
_symmetry.space_group_name_H-M   'P 1'
#
loop_
_entity.id
_entity.type
_entity.pdbx_description
1 polymer ?
#
loop_
_entity_poly.entity_id
_entity_poly.type
_entity_poly.pdbx_seq_one_letter_code
_entity_poly.pdbx_strand_id
1 'polypeptide(L)'
;NYLITTAAGKKVVAEKVIIASHYPCYNKAGLYFARLFPHRSYVVAIKAQEAYPGGMYITAEEPGRSFRSLPTEDGELIMIGGEHHKTGQGVDTRQHYQNLVAYAREVYPGAEILYRWSTQDYLTPDQIPYAGYFLPNTPNLFLATGFRRWGMTNSMVSAMIIRDLIVSGKSPWQDLYNPSRQTIAASGKTFVVENLNVANQL
;
A
#
# COMPACT_ATOMS: atom_id res chain seq x y z
N ASN A 1 -3.58 8.76 -28.44
CA ASN A 1 -2.30 8.17 -28.06
C ASN A 1 -1.59 9.04 -27.05
N TYR A 2 -0.87 8.43 -26.12
CA TYR A 2 -0.03 9.09 -25.13
C TYR A 2 1.43 8.97 -25.52
N LEU A 3 2.19 10.04 -25.35
CA LEU A 3 3.65 10.03 -25.44
C LEU A 3 4.23 10.01 -24.03
N ILE A 4 4.90 8.92 -23.68
CA ILE A 4 5.55 8.74 -22.38
C ILE A 4 7.04 8.98 -22.60
N THR A 5 7.62 9.91 -21.83
CA THR A 5 9.07 10.16 -21.84
C THR A 5 9.67 9.73 -20.50
N THR A 6 10.64 8.84 -20.54
CA THR A 6 11.37 8.40 -19.33
C THR A 6 12.34 9.48 -18.87
N ALA A 7 12.81 9.38 -17.62
CA ALA A 7 13.85 10.28 -17.09
C ALA A 7 15.16 10.23 -17.91
N ALA A 8 15.45 9.12 -18.59
CA ALA A 8 16.56 8.96 -19.52
C ALA A 8 16.27 9.48 -20.94
N GLY A 9 15.17 10.20 -21.17
CA GLY A 9 14.78 10.79 -22.44
C GLY A 9 14.22 9.81 -23.48
N LYS A 10 14.07 8.52 -23.17
CA LYS A 10 13.47 7.55 -24.07
C LYS A 10 11.97 7.80 -24.19
N LYS A 11 11.43 7.63 -25.40
CA LYS A 11 10.03 7.90 -25.71
C LYS A 11 9.28 6.62 -26.09
N VAL A 12 8.08 6.48 -25.55
CA VAL A 12 7.14 5.39 -25.88
C VAL A 12 5.81 6.01 -26.24
N VAL A 13 5.25 5.61 -27.39
CA VAL A 13 3.89 5.97 -27.77
C VAL A 13 2.97 4.81 -27.42
N ALA A 14 1.92 5.07 -26.67
CA ALA A 14 0.95 4.07 -26.26
C ALA A 14 -0.48 4.58 -26.47
N GLU A 15 -1.37 3.69 -26.86
CA GLU A 15 -2.80 3.98 -26.97
C GLU A 15 -3.45 4.09 -25.60
N LYS A 16 -3.08 3.19 -24.71
CA LYS A 16 -3.57 3.13 -23.32
C LYS A 16 -2.41 3.14 -22.33
N VAL A 17 -2.60 3.79 -21.20
CA VAL A 17 -1.58 3.89 -20.13
C VAL A 17 -2.21 3.52 -18.80
N ILE A 18 -1.53 2.69 -18.03
CA ILE A 18 -1.94 2.32 -16.67
C ILE A 18 -0.87 2.81 -15.70
N ILE A 19 -1.24 3.71 -14.79
CA ILE A 19 -0.38 4.17 -13.71
C ILE A 19 -0.57 3.24 -12.51
N ALA A 20 0.36 2.33 -12.32
CA ALA A 20 0.36 1.35 -11.22
C ALA A 20 1.66 1.40 -10.41
N SER A 21 2.21 2.60 -10.25
CA SER A 21 3.51 2.87 -9.62
C SER A 21 3.44 3.02 -8.09
N HIS A 22 2.46 2.40 -7.44
CA HIS A 22 2.16 2.50 -6.01
C HIS A 22 1.74 3.93 -5.62
N TYR A 23 2.68 4.89 -5.58
CA TYR A 23 2.36 6.31 -5.61
C TYR A 23 2.34 6.79 -7.07
N PRO A 24 1.28 7.47 -7.53
CA PRO A 24 1.18 7.89 -8.93
C PRO A 24 2.31 8.84 -9.32
N CYS A 25 3.14 8.44 -10.29
CA CYS A 25 4.22 9.28 -10.81
C CYS A 25 3.70 10.54 -11.53
N TYR A 26 2.48 10.48 -12.06
CA TYR A 26 1.72 11.61 -12.59
C TYR A 26 0.51 11.84 -11.68
N ASN A 27 0.56 12.85 -10.82
CA ASN A 27 -0.41 13.01 -9.72
C ASN A 27 -1.11 14.38 -9.67
N LYS A 28 -0.54 15.42 -10.31
CA LYS A 28 -1.02 16.81 -10.18
C LYS A 28 -2.44 17.00 -10.70
N ALA A 29 -2.75 16.50 -11.90
CA ALA A 29 -4.05 16.69 -12.53
C ALA A 29 -5.20 16.04 -11.74
N GLY A 30 -4.95 14.92 -11.02
CA GLY A 30 -5.92 14.24 -10.17
C GLY A 30 -5.86 14.63 -8.70
N LEU A 31 -4.95 15.55 -8.33
CA LEU A 31 -4.68 15.95 -6.93
C LEU A 31 -4.40 14.75 -6.01
N TYR A 32 -3.77 13.69 -6.54
CA TYR A 32 -3.53 12.46 -5.78
C TYR A 32 -2.59 12.68 -4.59
N PHE A 33 -1.71 13.69 -4.66
CA PHE A 33 -0.86 14.08 -3.53
C PHE A 33 -1.66 14.52 -2.29
N ALA A 34 -2.88 15.03 -2.45
CA ALA A 34 -3.78 15.43 -1.37
C ALA A 34 -4.78 14.32 -0.99
N ARG A 35 -4.82 13.21 -1.74
CA ARG A 35 -5.81 12.13 -1.63
C ARG A 35 -5.21 10.78 -1.28
N LEU A 36 -3.90 10.73 -1.08
CA LEU A 36 -3.16 9.53 -0.70
C LEU A 36 -2.29 9.84 0.51
N PHE A 37 -2.51 9.10 1.60
CA PHE A 37 -1.81 9.31 2.86
C PHE A 37 -0.81 8.21 3.09
N PRO A 38 0.50 8.54 3.23
CA PRO A 38 1.53 7.53 3.42
C PRO A 38 1.53 7.01 4.87
N HIS A 39 1.53 5.68 5.00
CA HIS A 39 1.75 4.97 6.26
C HIS A 39 2.97 4.06 6.13
N ARG A 40 3.75 3.96 7.18
CA ARG A 40 4.89 3.08 7.26
C ARG A 40 4.57 1.89 8.15
N SER A 41 5.09 0.72 7.76
CA SER A 41 5.05 -0.51 8.54
C SER A 41 6.45 -1.11 8.60
N TYR A 42 6.70 -1.97 9.57
CA TYR A 42 7.99 -2.59 9.81
C TYR A 42 7.86 -4.10 9.79
N VAL A 43 8.93 -4.77 9.41
CA VAL A 43 9.03 -6.23 9.40
C VAL A 43 10.38 -6.63 9.97
N VAL A 44 10.37 -7.68 10.78
CA VAL A 44 11.55 -8.44 11.14
C VAL A 44 11.42 -9.86 10.61
N ALA A 45 12.51 -10.44 10.11
CA ALA A 45 12.58 -11.84 9.74
C ALA A 45 13.51 -12.54 10.72
N ILE A 46 13.01 -13.63 11.30
CA ILE A 46 13.68 -14.38 12.35
C ILE A 46 13.90 -15.84 11.91
N LYS A 47 14.92 -16.44 12.46
CA LYS A 47 15.11 -17.89 12.48
C LYS A 47 14.80 -18.38 13.89
N ALA A 48 13.80 -19.24 14.03
CA ALA A 48 13.40 -19.82 15.31
C ALA A 48 13.85 -21.28 15.37
N GLN A 49 13.94 -21.82 16.59
CA GLN A 49 14.16 -23.25 16.79
C GLN A 49 12.87 -24.05 16.67
N GLU A 50 11.76 -23.43 17.05
CA GLU A 50 10.42 -23.98 16.96
C GLU A 50 9.93 -23.92 15.50
N ALA A 51 9.25 -24.98 15.06
CA ALA A 51 8.64 -25.03 13.74
C ALA A 51 7.48 -24.02 13.64
N TYR A 52 7.41 -23.31 12.52
CA TYR A 52 6.26 -22.47 12.23
C TYR A 52 5.03 -23.33 11.89
N PRO A 53 3.84 -23.05 12.44
CA PRO A 53 2.67 -23.91 12.26
C PRO A 53 2.07 -23.85 10.83
N GLY A 54 2.69 -23.10 9.92
CA GLY A 54 2.19 -22.87 8.57
C GLY A 54 1.11 -21.78 8.51
N GLY A 55 0.71 -21.40 7.29
CA GLY A 55 -0.33 -20.39 7.07
C GLY A 55 0.12 -18.95 7.23
N MET A 56 -0.86 -18.04 7.30
CA MET A 56 -0.66 -16.62 7.54
C MET A 56 -1.60 -16.17 8.64
N TYR A 57 -1.09 -15.42 9.59
CA TYR A 57 -1.84 -14.96 10.75
C TYR A 57 -1.80 -13.45 10.85
N ILE A 58 -2.88 -12.87 11.32
CA ILE A 58 -2.98 -11.47 11.70
C ILE A 58 -3.71 -11.39 13.03
N THR A 59 -3.19 -10.58 13.97
CA THR A 59 -3.88 -10.33 15.24
C THR A 59 -5.07 -9.41 14.99
N ALA A 60 -6.15 -9.63 15.73
CA ALA A 60 -7.31 -8.73 15.74
C ALA A 60 -7.14 -7.57 16.74
N GLU A 61 -6.17 -7.67 17.61
CA GLU A 61 -5.88 -6.72 18.67
C GLU A 61 -4.85 -5.68 18.25
N GLU A 62 -4.88 -4.51 18.88
CA GLU A 62 -3.83 -3.50 18.70
C GLU A 62 -2.73 -3.68 19.78
N PRO A 63 -1.47 -3.49 19.40
CA PRO A 63 -0.97 -3.18 18.04
C PRO A 63 -1.01 -4.39 17.12
N GLY A 64 -1.58 -4.19 15.91
CA GLY A 64 -1.73 -5.26 14.93
C GLY A 64 -0.39 -5.92 14.54
N ARG A 65 -0.36 -7.24 14.53
CA ARG A 65 0.80 -8.05 14.14
C ARG A 65 0.41 -9.02 13.03
N SER A 66 1.33 -9.31 12.13
CA SER A 66 1.14 -10.34 11.10
C SER A 66 2.29 -11.32 11.12
N PHE A 67 1.98 -12.58 10.83
CA PHE A 67 2.96 -13.65 10.77
C PHE A 67 2.82 -14.40 9.45
N ARG A 68 3.94 -14.75 8.87
CA ARG A 68 4.04 -15.65 7.72
C ARG A 68 5.44 -16.22 7.65
N SER A 69 5.59 -17.37 7.02
CA SER A 69 6.90 -17.93 6.76
C SER A 69 7.34 -17.79 5.32
N LEU A 70 8.64 -17.88 5.13
CA LEU A 70 9.30 -17.93 3.84
C LEU A 70 10.30 -19.10 3.87
N PRO A 71 10.09 -20.16 3.09
CA PRO A 71 11.09 -21.20 2.88
C PRO A 71 12.33 -20.61 2.20
N THR A 72 13.51 -20.95 2.71
CA THR A 72 14.80 -20.58 2.11
C THR A 72 15.69 -21.81 2.01
N GLU A 73 16.83 -21.71 1.30
CA GLU A 73 17.82 -22.80 1.23
C GLU A 73 18.40 -23.15 2.60
N ASP A 74 18.49 -22.16 3.51
CA ASP A 74 19.05 -22.30 4.86
C ASP A 74 17.98 -22.63 5.93
N GLY A 75 16.75 -22.97 5.51
CA GLY A 75 15.63 -23.27 6.37
C GLY A 75 14.48 -22.26 6.26
N GLU A 76 13.56 -22.31 7.20
CA GLU A 76 12.37 -21.45 7.21
C GLU A 76 12.63 -20.16 7.98
N LEU A 77 12.30 -19.03 7.37
CA LEU A 77 12.27 -17.72 8.03
C LEU A 77 10.84 -17.38 8.42
N ILE A 78 10.66 -16.88 9.63
CA ILE A 78 9.38 -16.34 10.10
C ILE A 78 9.42 -14.83 9.99
N MET A 79 8.48 -14.25 9.24
CA MET A 79 8.34 -12.81 9.10
C MET A 79 7.26 -12.29 10.03
N ILE A 80 7.62 -11.33 10.88
CA ILE A 80 6.72 -10.67 11.83
C ILE A 80 6.61 -9.21 11.43
N GLY A 81 5.41 -8.80 11.02
CA GLY A 81 5.10 -7.43 10.58
C GLY A 81 4.21 -6.69 11.56
N GLY A 82 4.31 -5.35 11.57
CA GLY A 82 3.48 -4.50 12.43
C GLY A 82 4.00 -3.09 12.58
N GLU A 83 3.71 -2.47 13.74
CA GLU A 83 4.24 -1.14 14.13
C GLU A 83 3.92 -0.05 13.11
N HIS A 84 2.72 -0.05 12.56
CA HIS A 84 2.34 0.91 11.53
C HIS A 84 2.00 2.29 12.12
N HIS A 85 2.47 3.32 11.45
CA HIS A 85 2.20 4.71 11.79
C HIS A 85 2.17 5.60 10.53
N LYS A 86 1.71 6.84 10.66
CA LYS A 86 1.82 7.83 9.59
C LYS A 86 3.28 8.12 9.27
N THR A 87 3.63 8.07 7.99
CA THR A 87 4.99 8.42 7.54
C THR A 87 5.31 9.88 7.87
N GLY A 88 6.53 10.12 8.36
CA GLY A 88 6.97 11.45 8.78
C GLY A 88 6.53 11.85 10.19
N GLN A 89 5.75 11.02 10.88
CA GLN A 89 5.35 11.23 12.27
C GLN A 89 6.00 10.19 13.17
N GLY A 90 6.45 10.63 14.35
CA GLY A 90 7.18 9.79 15.29
C GLY A 90 8.62 10.26 15.50
N VAL A 91 9.15 9.98 16.67
CA VAL A 91 10.44 10.53 17.13
C VAL A 91 11.61 9.63 16.75
N ASP A 92 11.45 8.31 16.88
CA ASP A 92 12.51 7.34 16.60
C ASP A 92 11.96 6.07 15.91
N THR A 93 12.26 5.91 14.64
CA THR A 93 11.84 4.74 13.87
C THR A 93 12.51 3.43 14.33
N ARG A 94 13.62 3.50 15.08
CA ARG A 94 14.30 2.33 15.65
C ARG A 94 13.45 1.66 16.73
N GLN A 95 12.63 2.42 17.43
CA GLN A 95 11.74 1.89 18.46
C GLN A 95 10.76 0.86 17.88
N HIS A 96 10.25 1.08 16.67
CA HIS A 96 9.35 0.14 16.01
C HIS A 96 10.01 -1.22 15.75
N TYR A 97 11.30 -1.22 15.36
CA TYR A 97 12.05 -2.47 15.22
C TYR A 97 12.30 -3.13 16.58
N GLN A 98 12.61 -2.35 17.63
CA GLN A 98 12.81 -2.89 18.98
C GLN A 98 11.55 -3.54 19.51
N ASN A 99 10.38 -2.93 19.31
CA ASN A 99 9.09 -3.50 19.69
C ASN A 99 8.81 -4.81 18.95
N LEU A 100 9.07 -4.88 17.64
CA LEU A 100 8.91 -6.12 16.87
C LEU A 100 9.89 -7.20 17.32
N VAL A 101 11.13 -6.86 17.63
CA VAL A 101 12.15 -7.80 18.12
C VAL A 101 11.76 -8.31 19.51
N ALA A 102 11.28 -7.44 20.40
CA ALA A 102 10.80 -7.86 21.71
C ALA A 102 9.64 -8.84 21.60
N TYR A 103 8.66 -8.51 20.77
CA TYR A 103 7.51 -9.38 20.51
C TYR A 103 7.91 -10.70 19.83
N ALA A 104 8.85 -10.67 18.88
CA ALA A 104 9.36 -11.86 18.24
C ALA A 104 9.99 -12.84 19.26
N ARG A 105 10.74 -12.31 20.24
CA ARG A 105 11.38 -13.11 21.29
C ARG A 105 10.41 -13.59 22.36
N GLU A 106 9.30 -12.88 22.55
CA GLU A 106 8.21 -13.33 23.43
C GLU A 106 7.52 -14.56 22.83
N VAL A 107 7.23 -14.54 21.53
CA VAL A 107 6.54 -15.64 20.83
C VAL A 107 7.49 -16.80 20.51
N TYR A 108 8.74 -16.50 20.16
CA TYR A 108 9.81 -17.45 19.82
C TYR A 108 11.04 -17.20 20.67
N PRO A 109 11.12 -17.75 21.89
CA PRO A 109 12.28 -17.61 22.76
C PRO A 109 13.57 -18.10 22.08
N GLY A 110 14.62 -17.29 22.13
CA GLY A 110 15.89 -17.62 21.47
C GLY A 110 15.95 -17.38 19.96
N ALA A 111 14.92 -16.78 19.37
CA ALA A 111 14.92 -16.45 17.95
C ALA A 111 16.07 -15.52 17.56
N GLU A 112 16.75 -15.86 16.48
CA GLU A 112 17.77 -15.02 15.85
C GLU A 112 17.12 -14.04 14.87
N ILE A 113 17.43 -12.75 14.96
CA ILE A 113 16.93 -11.72 14.06
C ILE A 113 17.89 -11.60 12.88
N LEU A 114 17.48 -12.05 11.72
CA LEU A 114 18.33 -12.07 10.52
C LEU A 114 18.16 -10.82 9.67
N TYR A 115 16.92 -10.38 9.45
CA TYR A 115 16.64 -9.24 8.58
C TYR A 115 15.60 -8.32 9.21
N ARG A 116 15.66 -7.05 8.82
CA ARG A 116 14.67 -6.03 9.16
C ARG A 116 14.54 -5.03 8.04
N TRP A 117 13.32 -4.61 7.75
CA TRP A 117 13.02 -3.58 6.76
C TRP A 117 11.72 -2.88 7.07
N SER A 118 11.48 -1.77 6.43
CA SER A 118 10.19 -1.08 6.46
C SER A 118 9.63 -0.93 5.08
N THR A 119 8.32 -0.81 4.99
CA THR A 119 7.58 -0.54 3.77
C THR A 119 6.65 0.65 3.98
N GLN A 120 6.32 1.33 2.89
CA GLN A 120 5.37 2.43 2.91
C GLN A 120 4.18 2.07 2.05
N ASP A 121 2.99 2.25 2.62
CA ASP A 121 1.72 2.04 1.96
C ASP A 121 0.99 3.37 1.80
N TYR A 122 0.05 3.43 0.87
CA TYR A 122 -0.81 4.59 0.67
C TYR A 122 -2.25 4.24 0.96
N LEU A 123 -2.90 5.10 1.75
CA LEU A 123 -4.29 5.01 2.14
C LEU A 123 -5.09 6.11 1.44
N THR A 124 -6.28 5.76 1.01
CA THR A 124 -7.29 6.72 0.56
C THR A 124 -8.12 7.21 1.75
N PRO A 125 -8.83 8.35 1.66
CA PRO A 125 -9.63 8.89 2.75
C PRO A 125 -10.72 7.95 3.26
N ASP A 126 -11.33 7.18 2.35
CA ASP A 126 -12.40 6.22 2.62
C ASP A 126 -11.89 4.78 2.73
N GLN A 127 -10.58 4.59 2.67
CA GLN A 127 -9.89 3.31 2.76
C GLN A 127 -10.18 2.30 1.64
N ILE A 128 -10.89 2.71 0.59
CA ILE A 128 -11.12 1.91 -0.62
C ILE A 128 -10.09 2.32 -1.67
N PRO A 129 -9.39 1.38 -2.33
CA PRO A 129 -8.42 1.70 -3.38
C PRO A 129 -9.00 2.53 -4.51
N TYR A 130 -8.14 3.22 -5.25
CA TYR A 130 -8.49 3.82 -6.52
C TYR A 130 -8.11 2.87 -7.65
N ALA A 131 -9.09 2.45 -8.45
CA ALA A 131 -8.88 1.64 -9.65
C ALA A 131 -9.88 2.04 -10.73
N GLY A 132 -9.38 2.44 -11.92
CA GLY A 132 -10.22 2.86 -13.03
C GLY A 132 -9.62 4.01 -13.82
N TYR A 133 -10.48 4.80 -14.47
CA TYR A 133 -10.04 5.97 -15.22
C TYR A 133 -9.34 6.99 -14.31
N PHE A 134 -8.19 7.50 -14.78
CA PHE A 134 -7.40 8.48 -14.03
C PHE A 134 -8.20 9.75 -13.70
N LEU A 135 -8.96 10.27 -14.66
CA LEU A 135 -9.97 11.32 -14.52
C LEU A 135 -11.19 10.96 -15.40
N PRO A 136 -12.37 11.57 -15.17
CA PRO A 136 -13.57 11.28 -15.97
C PRO A 136 -13.40 11.52 -17.48
N ASN A 137 -12.53 12.45 -17.86
CA ASN A 137 -12.26 12.83 -19.24
C ASN A 137 -10.96 12.20 -19.82
N THR A 138 -10.43 11.16 -19.20
CA THR A 138 -9.21 10.46 -19.65
C THR A 138 -9.49 9.01 -20.03
N PRO A 139 -10.17 8.71 -21.14
CA PRO A 139 -10.70 7.37 -21.44
C PRO A 139 -9.63 6.30 -21.67
N ASN A 140 -8.39 6.68 -21.92
CA ASN A 140 -7.27 5.76 -22.16
C ASN A 140 -6.14 5.87 -21.15
N LEU A 141 -6.36 6.61 -20.04
CA LEU A 141 -5.44 6.71 -18.93
C LEU A 141 -6.11 6.14 -17.69
N PHE A 142 -5.47 5.12 -17.10
CA PHE A 142 -5.99 4.39 -15.95
C PHE A 142 -5.04 4.53 -14.76
N LEU A 143 -5.60 4.32 -13.57
CA LEU A 143 -4.88 4.37 -12.30
C LEU A 143 -5.22 3.15 -11.45
N ALA A 144 -4.23 2.65 -10.72
CA ALA A 144 -4.39 1.69 -9.64
C ALA A 144 -3.46 2.08 -8.48
N THR A 145 -4.04 2.45 -7.32
CA THR A 145 -3.28 2.91 -6.14
C THR A 145 -4.13 2.89 -4.86
N GLY A 146 -3.49 3.19 -3.71
CA GLY A 146 -4.20 3.28 -2.44
C GLY A 146 -4.54 1.93 -1.84
N PHE A 147 -3.71 0.92 -2.04
CA PHE A 147 -3.97 -0.48 -1.67
C PHE A 147 -3.87 -0.76 -0.18
N ARG A 148 -3.48 0.23 0.63
CA ARG A 148 -3.21 0.05 2.05
C ARG A 148 -2.12 -1.02 2.22
N ARG A 149 -2.31 -1.95 3.13
CA ARG A 149 -1.43 -3.11 3.36
C ARG A 149 -1.93 -4.40 2.66
N TRP A 150 -2.93 -4.27 1.79
CA TRP A 150 -3.59 -5.38 1.06
C TRP A 150 -3.24 -5.38 -0.44
N GLY A 151 -1.96 -5.12 -0.75
CA GLY A 151 -1.47 -4.98 -2.12
C GLY A 151 -1.79 -6.18 -3.00
N MET A 152 -1.61 -7.40 -2.51
CA MET A 152 -1.85 -8.62 -3.28
C MET A 152 -3.31 -8.76 -3.73
N THR A 153 -4.25 -8.60 -2.81
CA THR A 153 -5.69 -8.70 -3.11
C THR A 153 -6.16 -7.52 -3.96
N ASN A 154 -5.79 -6.29 -3.54
CA ASN A 154 -6.27 -5.07 -4.21
C ASN A 154 -5.68 -4.89 -5.61
N SER A 155 -4.46 -5.36 -5.86
CA SER A 155 -3.88 -5.34 -7.22
C SER A 155 -4.65 -6.25 -8.18
N MET A 156 -5.07 -7.43 -7.72
CA MET A 156 -5.86 -8.35 -8.52
C MET A 156 -7.24 -7.75 -8.87
N VAL A 157 -7.96 -7.23 -7.88
CA VAL A 157 -9.26 -6.55 -8.11
C VAL A 157 -9.09 -5.36 -9.05
N SER A 158 -8.05 -4.55 -8.85
CA SER A 158 -7.75 -3.40 -9.73
C SER A 158 -7.47 -3.82 -11.16
N ALA A 159 -6.71 -4.91 -11.36
CA ALA A 159 -6.43 -5.46 -12.68
C ALA A 159 -7.71 -5.95 -13.37
N MET A 160 -8.62 -6.61 -12.65
CA MET A 160 -9.93 -7.03 -13.18
C MET A 160 -10.78 -5.84 -13.61
N ILE A 161 -10.88 -4.81 -12.78
CA ILE A 161 -11.63 -3.59 -13.08
C ILE A 161 -11.05 -2.91 -14.33
N ILE A 162 -9.74 -2.69 -14.39
CA ILE A 162 -9.09 -2.00 -15.50
C ILE A 162 -9.20 -2.83 -16.79
N ARG A 163 -9.05 -4.15 -16.72
CA ARG A 163 -9.29 -5.04 -17.85
C ARG A 163 -10.71 -4.86 -18.39
N ASP A 164 -11.71 -4.88 -17.54
CA ASP A 164 -13.11 -4.75 -17.95
C ASP A 164 -13.39 -3.41 -18.60
N LEU A 165 -12.84 -2.32 -18.04
CA LEU A 165 -12.95 -0.98 -18.62
C LEU A 165 -12.27 -0.88 -19.98
N ILE A 166 -11.13 -1.55 -20.17
CA ILE A 166 -10.40 -1.56 -21.44
C ILE A 166 -11.15 -2.35 -22.53
N VAL A 167 -11.71 -3.51 -22.16
CA VAL A 167 -12.32 -4.45 -23.11
C VAL A 167 -13.78 -4.12 -23.37
N SER A 168 -14.53 -3.76 -22.32
CA SER A 168 -16.00 -3.63 -22.37
C SER A 168 -16.49 -2.21 -22.06
N GLY A 169 -15.60 -1.31 -21.66
CA GLY A 169 -15.95 0.06 -21.25
C GLY A 169 -16.68 0.17 -19.92
N LYS A 170 -16.93 -0.95 -19.23
CA LYS A 170 -17.65 -0.99 -17.96
C LYS A 170 -17.16 -2.14 -17.08
N SER A 171 -17.24 -1.96 -15.75
CA SER A 171 -17.01 -3.01 -14.76
C SER A 171 -18.08 -2.94 -13.66
N PRO A 172 -18.55 -4.05 -13.09
CA PRO A 172 -19.56 -4.04 -12.03
C PRO A 172 -19.10 -3.30 -10.77
N TRP A 173 -17.80 -3.14 -10.55
CA TRP A 173 -17.23 -2.49 -9.37
C TRP A 173 -16.66 -1.10 -9.65
N GLN A 174 -16.81 -0.60 -10.90
CA GLN A 174 -16.17 0.67 -11.30
C GLN A 174 -16.55 1.85 -10.41
N ASP A 175 -17.81 1.96 -9.98
CA ASP A 175 -18.28 3.10 -9.19
C ASP A 175 -17.67 3.11 -7.80
N LEU A 176 -17.54 1.95 -7.16
CA LEU A 176 -16.93 1.79 -5.85
C LEU A 176 -15.44 2.16 -5.86
N TYR A 177 -14.70 1.74 -6.89
CA TYR A 177 -13.27 1.93 -7.00
C TYR A 177 -12.87 3.17 -7.82
N ASN A 178 -13.85 3.89 -8.39
CA ASN A 178 -13.62 5.05 -9.26
C ASN A 178 -12.67 6.08 -8.61
N PRO A 179 -11.55 6.42 -9.24
CA PRO A 179 -10.68 7.48 -8.73
C PRO A 179 -11.35 8.84 -8.58
N SER A 180 -12.42 9.10 -9.33
CA SER A 180 -13.18 10.36 -9.28
C SER A 180 -14.46 10.27 -8.42
N ARG A 181 -14.64 9.17 -7.65
CA ARG A 181 -15.80 9.04 -6.76
C ARG A 181 -15.83 10.17 -5.73
N GLN A 182 -17.01 10.70 -5.51
CA GLN A 182 -17.24 11.76 -4.53
C GLN A 182 -17.51 11.14 -3.16
N THR A 183 -16.45 10.91 -2.40
CA THR A 183 -16.54 10.42 -1.01
C THR A 183 -16.50 11.56 0.01
N ILE A 184 -16.58 12.82 -0.44
CA ILE A 184 -16.46 14.02 0.40
C ILE A 184 -17.46 14.01 1.57
N ALA A 185 -18.67 13.51 1.38
CA ALA A 185 -19.66 13.41 2.44
C ALA A 185 -19.29 12.39 3.53
N ALA A 186 -18.67 11.27 3.15
CA ALA A 186 -18.29 10.20 4.08
C ALA A 186 -16.88 10.36 4.67
N SER A 187 -15.99 11.03 3.97
CA SER A 187 -14.57 11.14 4.33
C SER A 187 -14.04 12.57 4.42
N GLY A 188 -14.91 13.58 4.33
CA GLY A 188 -14.52 15.00 4.39
C GLY A 188 -13.74 15.37 5.64
N LYS A 189 -14.12 14.82 6.80
CA LYS A 189 -13.39 14.99 8.05
C LYS A 189 -11.98 14.41 7.95
N THR A 190 -11.84 13.18 7.45
CA THR A 190 -10.55 12.52 7.26
C THR A 190 -9.68 13.29 6.28
N PHE A 191 -10.23 13.73 5.14
CA PHE A 191 -9.53 14.52 4.15
C PHE A 191 -8.97 15.83 4.74
N VAL A 192 -9.79 16.58 5.48
CA VAL A 192 -9.37 17.85 6.10
C VAL A 192 -8.32 17.59 7.18
N VAL A 193 -8.54 16.65 8.08
CA VAL A 193 -7.60 16.33 9.17
C VAL A 193 -6.25 15.87 8.62
N GLU A 194 -6.24 15.02 7.59
CA GLU A 194 -4.99 14.51 7.01
C GLU A 194 -4.20 15.63 6.31
N ASN A 195 -4.86 16.48 5.54
CA ASN A 195 -4.18 17.59 4.85
C ASN A 195 -3.71 18.70 5.81
N LEU A 196 -4.49 19.02 6.84
CA LEU A 196 -4.05 19.96 7.89
C LEU A 196 -2.86 19.39 8.68
N ASN A 197 -2.84 18.08 8.92
CA ASN A 197 -1.73 17.43 9.60
C ASN A 197 -0.44 17.52 8.80
N VAL A 198 -0.50 17.30 7.47
CA VAL A 198 0.65 17.51 6.58
C VAL A 198 1.13 18.96 6.60
N ALA A 199 0.21 19.93 6.54
CA ALA A 199 0.56 21.34 6.58
C ALA A 199 1.24 21.76 7.91
N ASN A 200 0.88 21.13 9.03
CA ASN A 200 1.49 21.41 10.34
C ASN A 200 2.90 20.76 10.52
N GLN A 201 3.30 19.87 9.62
CA GLN A 201 4.62 19.20 9.67
C GLN A 201 5.63 19.81 8.67
N LEU A 202 5.21 20.79 7.86
CA LEU A 202 6.05 21.57 6.94
C LEU A 202 6.55 22.86 7.61
#